data_03e4f8cf72536e8bf97b5a137e73997b
#
_entry.id   03e4f8cf72536e8bf97b5a137e73997b
#
_cell.length_a   1.000
_cell.length_b   1.000
_cell.length_c   1.000
_cell.angle_alpha   90.00
_cell.angle_beta   90.00
_cell.angle_gamma   90.00
#
_symmetry.space_group_name_H-M   'P 1'
#
loop_
_entity.id
_entity.type
_entity.pdbx_description
1 polymer ?
#
loop_
_entity_poly.entity_id
_entity_poly.type
_entity_poly.pdbx_seq_one_letter_code
_entity_poly.pdbx_strand_id
1 'polypeptide(L)'
;MCSSDLSPNAYEKLVDRLLDSPHYGENMARGWLDLARYADSNGYQVDLARSIWPYREWVIDAFNRNKPFDQFTIEQLAGDLLPNPTLEQRIATGFNRNTKINDEGGGDDEEYRTKAVKDRVATVGTTWMGLTVMCAECHTHKYDPISHDEYYQLYAFFNSTSDSGNYSLNPTIEVPPPDVRRPLRELRDRLAATRTELAAVEKSWSAGQAAWERQALTGPWTTLALTNIVSTGGSGYTNLADGSVLGTGVNPIYDTISFDADTSLTGITAVLLEVLTDPSLPKNGPGRWGQTGNFILDEFALMARPASGVRPATKIGRAHV
;
A
#
# COMPACT_ATOMS: atom_id res chain seq x y z
N MET A 1 16.99 32.59 -33.70
CA MET A 1 15.62 32.90 -34.13
C MET A 1 15.65 34.24 -34.85
N CYS A 2 15.55 34.24 -36.17
CA CYS A 2 15.32 35.49 -36.89
C CYS A 2 13.84 35.77 -36.85
N SER A 3 13.41 36.68 -35.98
CA SER A 3 12.05 37.23 -36.05
C SER A 3 12.08 38.36 -37.08
N SER A 4 11.49 38.12 -38.26
CA SER A 4 11.27 39.15 -39.27
C SER A 4 9.99 39.90 -39.03
N ASP A 5 9.41 39.87 -37.84
CA ASP A 5 8.25 40.67 -37.49
C ASP A 5 8.68 42.13 -37.29
N LEU A 6 8.29 42.98 -38.25
CA LEU A 6 8.55 44.40 -38.25
C LEU A 6 7.29 45.21 -37.86
N SER A 7 6.30 44.54 -37.24
CA SER A 7 5.12 45.25 -36.76
C SER A 7 5.48 46.25 -35.65
N PRO A 8 4.70 47.34 -35.47
CA PRO A 8 4.99 48.36 -34.48
C PRO A 8 5.10 47.85 -33.03
N ASN A 9 4.54 46.70 -32.74
CA ASN A 9 4.55 46.04 -31.40
C ASN A 9 5.21 44.67 -31.42
N ALA A 10 6.22 44.50 -32.30
CA ALA A 10 6.94 43.21 -32.43
C ALA A 10 7.65 42.77 -31.13
N TYR A 11 8.18 43.74 -30.38
CA TYR A 11 8.87 43.46 -29.13
C TYR A 11 7.89 42.99 -28.04
N GLU A 12 6.78 43.67 -27.87
CA GLU A 12 5.72 43.31 -26.92
C GLU A 12 5.17 41.93 -27.25
N LYS A 13 4.86 41.67 -28.51
CA LYS A 13 4.41 40.33 -28.95
C LYS A 13 5.44 39.23 -28.67
N LEU A 14 6.74 39.54 -28.81
CA LEU A 14 7.80 38.58 -28.47
C LEU A 14 7.82 38.31 -26.98
N VAL A 15 7.72 39.35 -26.14
CA VAL A 15 7.68 39.22 -24.68
C VAL A 15 6.46 38.38 -24.24
N ASP A 16 5.26 38.75 -24.73
CA ASP A 16 4.04 38.01 -24.41
C ASP A 16 4.15 36.53 -24.81
N ARG A 17 4.64 36.25 -26.01
CA ARG A 17 4.85 34.87 -26.46
C ARG A 17 5.82 34.09 -25.58
N LEU A 18 6.86 34.72 -25.03
CA LEU A 18 7.82 34.07 -24.15
C LEU A 18 7.23 33.85 -22.76
N LEU A 19 6.45 34.80 -22.27
CA LEU A 19 5.75 34.69 -20.98
C LEU A 19 4.64 33.62 -21.01
N ASP A 20 3.94 33.50 -22.14
CA ASP A 20 2.90 32.46 -22.33
C ASP A 20 3.47 31.06 -22.62
N SER A 21 4.76 30.95 -22.83
CA SER A 21 5.41 29.67 -23.09
C SER A 21 5.50 28.82 -21.81
N PRO A 22 5.15 27.53 -21.84
CA PRO A 22 5.35 26.63 -20.69
C PRO A 22 6.83 26.54 -20.26
N HIS A 23 7.77 26.82 -21.15
CA HIS A 23 9.20 26.88 -20.85
C HIS A 23 9.60 28.09 -20.00
N TYR A 24 8.73 29.10 -19.85
CA TYR A 24 8.97 30.19 -18.92
C TYR A 24 9.08 29.67 -17.49
N GLY A 25 8.10 28.87 -17.03
CA GLY A 25 8.14 28.26 -15.70
C GLY A 25 9.34 27.32 -15.51
N GLU A 26 9.68 26.52 -16.53
CA GLU A 26 10.86 25.65 -16.47
C GLU A 26 12.16 26.46 -16.26
N ASN A 27 12.30 27.58 -16.96
CA ASN A 27 13.47 28.45 -16.83
C ASN A 27 13.53 29.14 -15.47
N MET A 28 12.38 29.68 -14.99
CA MET A 28 12.31 30.38 -13.71
C MET A 28 12.47 29.41 -12.52
N ALA A 29 11.94 28.21 -12.63
CA ALA A 29 12.04 27.19 -11.60
C ALA A 29 13.49 26.77 -11.29
N ARG A 30 14.41 26.86 -12.23
CA ARG A 30 15.81 26.45 -12.03
C ARG A 30 16.45 27.16 -10.84
N GLY A 31 16.38 28.50 -10.80
CA GLY A 31 16.95 29.27 -9.70
C GLY A 31 16.27 28.98 -8.35
N TRP A 32 14.92 28.76 -8.38
CA TRP A 32 14.21 28.40 -7.17
C TRP A 32 14.56 26.99 -6.67
N LEU A 33 14.69 26.03 -7.57
CA LEU A 33 15.06 24.65 -7.23
C LEU A 33 16.47 24.55 -6.66
N ASP A 34 17.40 25.41 -7.15
CA ASP A 34 18.73 25.52 -6.57
C ASP A 34 18.67 26.03 -5.11
N LEU A 35 17.86 27.06 -4.84
CA LEU A 35 17.63 27.55 -3.47
C LEU A 35 16.94 26.51 -2.59
N ALA A 36 15.99 25.75 -3.13
CA ALA A 36 15.31 24.67 -2.45
C ALA A 36 16.19 23.41 -2.27
N ARG A 37 17.39 23.37 -2.86
CA ARG A 37 18.33 22.23 -2.84
C ARG A 37 17.71 20.97 -3.45
N TYR A 38 16.86 21.14 -4.48
CA TYR A 38 16.21 20.03 -5.16
C TYR A 38 17.23 19.04 -5.72
N ALA A 39 17.00 17.76 -5.46
CA ALA A 39 17.75 16.67 -6.07
C ALA A 39 16.86 15.40 -6.17
N ASP A 40 17.07 14.60 -7.21
CA ASP A 40 16.42 13.31 -7.40
C ASP A 40 17.16 12.17 -6.68
N SER A 41 18.03 12.49 -5.72
CA SER A 41 18.77 11.58 -4.88
C SER A 41 18.86 12.05 -3.44
N ASN A 42 19.23 11.14 -2.52
CA ASN A 42 19.22 11.39 -1.09
C ASN A 42 20.41 12.22 -0.59
N GLY A 43 21.50 12.29 -1.36
CA GLY A 43 22.76 12.87 -0.92
C GLY A 43 23.53 11.92 0.02
N TYR A 44 24.51 12.45 0.73
CA TYR A 44 25.47 11.69 1.49
C TYR A 44 26.24 10.66 0.63
N GLN A 45 26.84 9.67 1.27
CA GLN A 45 27.80 8.77 0.63
C GLN A 45 27.12 7.72 -0.26
N VAL A 46 25.99 7.19 0.15
CA VAL A 46 25.25 6.14 -0.59
C VAL A 46 24.41 6.73 -1.73
N ASP A 47 23.88 7.91 -1.54
CA ASP A 47 23.17 8.73 -2.54
C ASP A 47 22.11 7.98 -3.37
N LEU A 48 21.21 7.25 -2.70
CA LEU A 48 20.13 6.54 -3.34
C LEU A 48 19.14 7.49 -4.04
N ALA A 49 18.61 7.04 -5.17
CA ALA A 49 17.57 7.78 -5.89
C ALA A 49 16.29 7.94 -5.04
N ARG A 50 15.65 9.10 -5.14
CA ARG A 50 14.35 9.39 -4.52
C ARG A 50 13.38 10.01 -5.50
N SER A 51 12.09 9.81 -5.25
CA SER A 51 11.01 10.36 -6.07
C SER A 51 10.46 11.62 -5.40
N ILE A 52 10.95 12.81 -5.80
CA ILE A 52 10.46 14.12 -5.35
C ILE A 52 10.09 15.04 -6.52
N TRP A 53 10.11 14.52 -7.75
CA TRP A 53 9.78 15.25 -8.97
C TRP A 53 8.42 15.98 -8.92
N PRO A 54 7.37 15.53 -8.17
CA PRO A 54 6.12 16.28 -8.10
C PRO A 54 6.29 17.69 -7.54
N TYR A 55 7.25 17.90 -6.62
CA TYR A 55 7.58 19.24 -6.12
C TYR A 55 8.18 20.12 -7.22
N ARG A 56 9.09 19.58 -8.04
CA ARG A 56 9.64 20.31 -9.19
C ARG A 56 8.54 20.75 -10.16
N GLU A 57 7.64 19.84 -10.52
CA GLU A 57 6.51 20.14 -11.40
C GLU A 57 5.58 21.21 -10.79
N TRP A 58 5.36 21.15 -9.47
CA TRP A 58 4.59 22.16 -8.77
C TRP A 58 5.23 23.54 -8.85
N VAL A 59 6.55 23.66 -8.71
CA VAL A 59 7.31 24.91 -8.81
C VAL A 59 7.19 25.48 -10.24
N ILE A 60 7.40 24.66 -11.27
CA ILE A 60 7.28 25.06 -12.68
C ILE A 60 5.87 25.60 -12.95
N ASP A 61 4.86 24.89 -12.51
CA ASP A 61 3.47 25.26 -12.71
C ASP A 61 3.08 26.52 -11.91
N ALA A 62 3.60 26.71 -10.72
CA ALA A 62 3.41 27.92 -9.93
C ALA A 62 3.94 29.18 -10.66
N PHE A 63 5.12 29.08 -11.30
CA PHE A 63 5.66 30.16 -12.12
C PHE A 63 4.83 30.41 -13.38
N ASN A 64 4.44 29.35 -14.09
CA ASN A 64 3.60 29.46 -15.30
C ASN A 64 2.23 30.07 -15.01
N ARG A 65 1.66 29.82 -13.83
CA ARG A 65 0.38 30.40 -13.40
C ARG A 65 0.53 31.75 -12.71
N ASN A 66 1.74 32.29 -12.64
CA ASN A 66 2.04 33.52 -11.90
C ASN A 66 1.44 33.51 -10.49
N LYS A 67 1.65 32.43 -9.74
CA LYS A 67 1.11 32.26 -8.38
C LYS A 67 1.58 33.42 -7.49
N PRO A 68 0.67 34.08 -6.72
CA PRO A 68 1.05 35.13 -5.79
C PRO A 68 2.14 34.69 -4.82
N PHE A 69 3.13 35.53 -4.58
CA PHE A 69 4.33 35.15 -3.81
C PHE A 69 4.04 34.76 -2.36
N ASP A 70 3.05 35.38 -1.74
CA ASP A 70 2.58 35.04 -0.40
C ASP A 70 1.99 33.63 -0.36
N GLN A 71 1.15 33.25 -1.34
CA GLN A 71 0.60 31.91 -1.46
C GLN A 71 1.69 30.88 -1.78
N PHE A 72 2.60 31.23 -2.69
CA PHE A 72 3.75 30.40 -3.04
C PHE A 72 4.62 30.09 -1.82
N THR A 73 4.81 31.09 -0.94
CA THR A 73 5.57 30.94 0.31
C THR A 73 4.83 30.07 1.33
N ILE A 74 3.56 30.41 1.61
CA ILE A 74 2.75 29.69 2.61
C ILE A 74 2.62 28.20 2.25
N GLU A 75 2.33 27.90 0.98
CA GLU A 75 2.14 26.54 0.54
C GLU A 75 3.41 25.69 0.64
N GLN A 76 4.59 26.28 0.42
CA GLN A 76 5.86 25.55 0.56
C GLN A 76 6.27 25.34 2.02
N LEU A 77 6.01 26.29 2.90
CA LEU A 77 6.41 26.20 4.30
C LEU A 77 5.40 25.41 5.15
N ALA A 78 4.09 25.56 4.87
CA ALA A 78 3.01 25.09 5.71
C ALA A 78 1.75 24.65 4.93
N GLY A 79 1.90 24.24 3.67
CA GLY A 79 0.78 23.86 2.81
C GLY A 79 -0.06 22.71 3.35
N ASP A 80 0.55 21.78 4.06
CA ASP A 80 -0.09 20.64 4.73
C ASP A 80 -0.89 21.05 5.99
N LEU A 81 -0.59 22.20 6.57
CA LEU A 81 -1.25 22.73 7.76
C LEU A 81 -2.47 23.63 7.42
N LEU A 82 -2.72 23.89 6.14
CA LEU A 82 -3.87 24.67 5.71
C LEU A 82 -5.18 23.93 6.00
N PRO A 83 -6.30 24.61 6.20
CA PRO A 83 -7.61 23.96 6.38
C PRO A 83 -7.98 23.13 5.15
N ASN A 84 -8.19 21.81 5.33
CA ASN A 84 -8.49 20.86 4.25
C ASN A 84 -7.49 20.93 3.08
N PRO A 85 -6.19 20.72 3.31
CA PRO A 85 -5.16 20.95 2.31
C PRO A 85 -5.36 20.08 1.08
N THR A 86 -5.25 20.68 -0.09
CA THR A 86 -5.29 19.98 -1.37
C THR A 86 -4.03 19.14 -1.58
N LEU A 87 -4.07 18.23 -2.55
CA LEU A 87 -2.87 17.47 -2.94
C LEU A 87 -1.73 18.39 -3.39
N GLU A 88 -2.05 19.45 -4.16
CA GLU A 88 -1.06 20.42 -4.64
C GLU A 88 -0.39 21.19 -3.49
N GLN A 89 -1.15 21.61 -2.48
CA GLN A 89 -0.61 22.26 -1.29
C GLN A 89 0.28 21.33 -0.46
N ARG A 90 -0.04 20.05 -0.39
CA ARG A 90 0.84 19.05 0.23
C ARG A 90 2.09 18.79 -0.59
N ILE A 91 2.01 18.79 -1.93
CA ILE A 91 3.18 18.66 -2.82
C ILE A 91 4.12 19.83 -2.62
N ALA A 92 3.59 21.05 -2.45
CA ALA A 92 4.38 22.25 -2.23
C ALA A 92 5.33 22.13 -1.03
N THR A 93 4.90 21.44 0.05
CA THR A 93 5.75 21.18 1.23
C THR A 93 6.95 20.30 0.95
N GLY A 94 7.08 19.78 -0.27
CA GLY A 94 8.30 19.14 -0.77
C GLY A 94 9.55 20.02 -0.62
N PHE A 95 9.39 21.36 -0.53
CA PHE A 95 10.48 22.28 -0.16
C PHE A 95 11.20 21.81 1.12
N ASN A 96 10.44 21.47 2.17
CA ASN A 96 10.96 21.00 3.44
C ASN A 96 11.50 19.56 3.37
N ARG A 97 11.25 18.84 2.27
CA ARG A 97 11.66 17.44 2.08
C ARG A 97 12.91 17.29 1.21
N ASN A 98 13.50 18.38 0.73
CA ASN A 98 14.75 18.38 -0.03
C ASN A 98 16.01 18.23 0.86
N THR A 99 15.85 18.02 2.16
CA THR A 99 16.94 17.68 3.06
C THR A 99 17.61 16.37 2.65
N LYS A 100 18.89 16.24 2.94
CA LYS A 100 19.61 14.97 2.74
C LYS A 100 19.08 13.89 3.68
N ILE A 101 19.13 12.64 3.22
CA ILE A 101 18.75 11.46 3.99
C ILE A 101 19.95 10.51 4.04
N ASN A 102 20.31 10.06 5.23
CA ASN A 102 21.38 9.09 5.39
C ASN A 102 20.87 7.67 5.12
N ASP A 103 21.65 6.94 4.33
CA ASP A 103 21.38 5.54 4.00
C ASP A 103 22.56 4.63 4.42
N GLU A 104 23.46 5.12 5.28
CA GLU A 104 24.60 4.36 5.80
C GLU A 104 24.30 3.68 7.12
N GLY A 105 24.80 2.45 7.28
CA GLY A 105 24.71 1.69 8.51
C GLY A 105 25.41 2.36 9.71
N GLY A 106 24.79 2.28 10.89
CA GLY A 106 25.34 2.80 12.15
C GLY A 106 25.08 4.27 12.42
N GLY A 107 24.26 4.96 11.60
CA GLY A 107 23.82 6.32 11.89
C GLY A 107 22.81 6.35 13.03
N ASP A 108 22.90 7.36 13.90
CA ASP A 108 21.91 7.62 14.95
C ASP A 108 20.73 8.42 14.37
N ASP A 109 19.50 7.93 14.59
CA ASP A 109 18.30 8.52 14.03
C ASP A 109 18.07 9.96 14.52
N GLU A 110 18.34 10.24 15.79
CA GLU A 110 18.17 11.57 16.36
C GLU A 110 19.22 12.55 15.86
N GLU A 111 20.44 12.08 15.63
CA GLU A 111 21.50 12.89 15.01
C GLU A 111 21.08 13.36 13.62
N TYR A 112 20.62 12.44 12.75
CA TYR A 112 20.22 12.79 11.40
C TYR A 112 18.92 13.57 11.35
N ARG A 113 17.96 13.29 12.24
CA ARG A 113 16.78 14.12 12.41
C ARG A 113 17.13 15.56 12.76
N THR A 114 18.03 15.75 13.70
CA THR A 114 18.53 17.07 14.12
C THR A 114 19.24 17.78 12.97
N LYS A 115 20.08 17.08 12.20
CA LYS A 115 20.74 17.63 11.00
C LYS A 115 19.70 18.10 9.96
N ALA A 116 18.64 17.32 9.73
CA ALA A 116 17.58 17.67 8.79
C ALA A 116 16.80 18.93 9.26
N VAL A 117 16.52 19.06 10.55
CA VAL A 117 15.86 20.26 11.10
C VAL A 117 16.73 21.49 10.95
N LYS A 118 18.02 21.41 11.29
CA LYS A 118 18.99 22.51 11.13
C LYS A 118 19.13 22.94 9.68
N ASP A 119 19.16 21.98 8.75
CA ASP A 119 19.22 22.22 7.33
C ASP A 119 17.96 22.95 6.80
N ARG A 120 16.75 22.65 7.32
CA ARG A 120 15.52 23.39 7.00
C ARG A 120 15.59 24.84 7.48
N VAL A 121 16.04 25.05 8.71
CA VAL A 121 16.25 26.42 9.26
C VAL A 121 17.20 27.21 8.39
N ALA A 122 18.34 26.64 8.03
CA ALA A 122 19.33 27.26 7.18
C ALA A 122 18.76 27.64 5.81
N THR A 123 18.01 26.70 5.22
CA THR A 123 17.42 26.90 3.88
C THR A 123 16.34 27.98 3.88
N VAL A 124 15.46 27.98 4.88
CA VAL A 124 14.45 29.05 5.04
C VAL A 124 15.11 30.41 5.21
N GLY A 125 16.13 30.51 6.08
CA GLY A 125 16.89 31.73 6.26
C GLY A 125 17.56 32.24 4.98
N THR A 126 18.20 31.35 4.25
CA THR A 126 18.87 31.71 2.99
C THR A 126 17.86 32.05 1.90
N THR A 127 16.79 31.29 1.73
CA THR A 127 15.84 31.43 0.60
C THR A 127 14.96 32.67 0.73
N TRP A 128 14.38 32.90 1.91
CA TRP A 128 13.40 34.01 2.10
C TRP A 128 13.99 35.26 2.74
N MET A 129 15.01 35.09 3.59
CA MET A 129 15.60 36.22 4.31
C MET A 129 16.93 36.68 3.70
N GLY A 130 17.54 35.89 2.84
CA GLY A 130 18.88 36.18 2.30
C GLY A 130 19.98 36.17 3.36
N LEU A 131 19.76 35.48 4.49
CA LEU A 131 20.63 35.48 5.66
C LEU A 131 21.24 34.09 5.91
N THR A 132 22.49 34.07 6.34
CA THR A 132 23.19 32.83 6.77
C THR A 132 22.97 32.58 8.25
N VAL A 133 21.74 32.17 8.61
CA VAL A 133 21.31 32.03 10.03
C VAL A 133 22.07 30.95 10.82
N MET A 134 22.80 30.05 10.13
CA MET A 134 23.53 28.94 10.78
C MET A 134 24.59 29.38 11.78
N CYS A 135 25.18 30.58 11.65
CA CYS A 135 26.11 31.08 12.64
C CYS A 135 25.50 31.20 14.04
N ALA A 136 24.20 31.47 14.07
CA ALA A 136 23.44 31.59 15.32
C ALA A 136 23.13 30.24 16.00
N GLU A 137 23.45 29.12 15.38
CA GLU A 137 23.37 27.78 16.00
C GLU A 137 24.28 27.64 17.24
N CYS A 138 25.45 28.26 17.21
CA CYS A 138 26.45 28.14 18.29
C CYS A 138 26.59 29.40 19.14
N HIS A 139 26.30 30.57 18.59
CA HIS A 139 26.45 31.86 19.25
C HIS A 139 25.59 32.93 18.55
N THR A 140 25.27 34.04 19.21
CA THR A 140 24.65 35.19 18.58
C THR A 140 25.37 35.58 17.30
N HIS A 141 24.63 35.80 16.20
CA HIS A 141 25.21 36.12 14.92
C HIS A 141 26.10 37.37 14.99
N LYS A 142 27.24 37.33 14.33
CA LYS A 142 28.27 38.37 14.49
C LYS A 142 27.85 39.70 13.84
N TYR A 143 27.15 39.64 12.73
CA TYR A 143 26.86 40.82 11.91
C TYR A 143 25.38 41.14 11.86
N ASP A 144 24.52 40.12 11.79
CA ASP A 144 23.09 40.28 11.69
C ASP A 144 22.42 40.21 13.08
N PRO A 145 21.29 40.90 13.30
CA PRO A 145 20.62 40.93 14.60
C PRO A 145 19.84 39.65 14.85
N ILE A 146 20.50 38.51 14.86
CA ILE A 146 19.96 37.19 15.12
C ILE A 146 20.65 36.61 16.34
N SER A 147 19.94 36.49 17.43
CA SER A 147 20.44 35.86 18.65
C SER A 147 20.46 34.33 18.54
N HIS A 148 21.23 33.71 19.40
CA HIS A 148 21.23 32.24 19.56
C HIS A 148 19.82 31.72 19.93
N ASP A 149 19.11 32.42 20.79
CA ASP A 149 17.74 32.04 21.21
C ASP A 149 16.74 32.13 20.04
N GLU A 150 16.81 33.16 19.21
CA GLU A 150 15.95 33.30 18.03
C GLU A 150 16.18 32.22 17.00
N TYR A 151 17.44 31.76 16.84
CA TYR A 151 17.72 30.61 16.00
C TYR A 151 16.97 29.36 16.48
N TYR A 152 16.99 29.07 17.79
CA TYR A 152 16.27 27.90 18.32
C TYR A 152 14.76 28.10 18.39
N GLN A 153 14.25 29.31 18.43
CA GLN A 153 12.84 29.59 18.21
C GLN A 153 12.42 29.23 16.77
N LEU A 154 13.21 29.61 15.78
CA LEU A 154 12.98 29.22 14.38
C LEU A 154 13.14 27.71 14.20
N TYR A 155 14.15 27.11 14.81
CA TYR A 155 14.35 25.65 14.83
C TYR A 155 13.12 24.90 15.37
N ALA A 156 12.46 25.40 16.38
CA ALA A 156 11.31 24.78 17.02
C ALA A 156 10.13 24.55 16.04
N PHE A 157 9.96 25.41 15.02
CA PHE A 157 8.92 25.23 14.01
C PHE A 157 9.11 23.94 13.18
N PHE A 158 10.33 23.51 12.98
CA PHE A 158 10.65 22.31 12.20
C PHE A 158 10.97 21.09 13.06
N ASN A 159 11.11 21.27 14.38
CA ASN A 159 11.52 20.20 15.29
C ASN A 159 10.44 19.15 15.56
N SER A 160 9.16 19.46 15.29
CA SER A 160 8.03 18.54 15.46
C SER A 160 7.70 17.71 14.21
N THR A 161 8.54 17.77 13.17
CA THR A 161 8.35 16.94 11.97
C THR A 161 8.64 15.47 12.27
N SER A 162 7.88 14.58 11.65
CA SER A 162 7.92 13.14 11.94
C SER A 162 8.95 12.33 11.15
N ASP A 163 9.75 12.99 10.30
CA ASP A 163 10.79 12.32 9.54
C ASP A 163 12.09 12.15 10.34
N SER A 164 12.78 11.02 10.16
CA SER A 164 14.02 10.72 10.86
C SER A 164 15.27 11.30 10.21
N GLY A 165 15.24 11.60 8.91
CA GLY A 165 16.44 11.94 8.13
C GLY A 165 17.42 10.77 7.96
N ASN A 166 17.08 9.58 8.41
CA ASN A 166 17.91 8.38 8.40
C ASN A 166 17.09 7.17 7.94
N TYR A 167 17.57 6.42 6.95
CA TYR A 167 17.00 5.20 6.36
C TYR A 167 15.54 5.26 5.88
N SER A 168 14.88 6.39 5.93
CA SER A 168 13.46 6.47 5.63
C SER A 168 13.09 7.73 4.89
N LEU A 169 12.30 7.55 3.83
CA LEU A 169 11.62 8.63 3.12
C LEU A 169 10.28 9.01 3.77
N ASN A 170 9.84 8.31 4.79
CA ASN A 170 8.57 8.59 5.45
C ASN A 170 8.61 9.89 6.28
N PRO A 171 7.47 10.60 6.39
CA PRO A 171 6.20 10.33 5.76
C PRO A 171 6.19 10.67 4.26
N THR A 172 5.48 9.86 3.47
CA THR A 172 5.31 10.05 2.02
C THR A 172 3.84 10.23 1.66
N ILE A 173 3.57 10.84 0.52
CA ILE A 173 2.22 10.92 -0.06
C ILE A 173 2.21 10.32 -1.46
N GLU A 174 1.11 9.67 -1.82
CA GLU A 174 0.91 9.23 -3.20
C GLU A 174 0.57 10.41 -4.10
N VAL A 175 1.37 10.59 -5.14
CA VAL A 175 1.13 11.59 -6.19
C VAL A 175 0.97 10.88 -7.53
N PRO A 176 -0.25 10.45 -7.88
CA PRO A 176 -0.49 9.84 -9.18
C PRO A 176 -0.19 10.83 -10.31
N PRO A 177 0.40 10.38 -11.43
CA PRO A 177 0.52 11.19 -12.63
C PRO A 177 -0.84 11.76 -13.08
N PRO A 178 -0.87 12.96 -13.71
CA PRO A 178 -2.13 13.65 -14.03
C PRO A 178 -3.11 12.81 -14.84
N ASP A 179 -2.62 12.03 -15.78
CA ASP A 179 -3.39 11.15 -16.69
C ASP A 179 -4.11 10.01 -15.97
N VAL A 180 -3.56 9.54 -14.85
CA VAL A 180 -4.17 8.44 -14.06
C VAL A 180 -4.98 8.91 -12.84
N ARG A 181 -4.92 10.20 -12.48
CA ARG A 181 -5.63 10.72 -11.28
C ARG A 181 -7.12 10.49 -11.32
N ARG A 182 -7.75 10.76 -12.48
CA ARG A 182 -9.19 10.58 -12.66
C ARG A 182 -9.59 9.11 -12.67
N PRO A 183 -8.99 8.23 -13.49
CA PRO A 183 -9.28 6.80 -13.44
C PRO A 183 -9.07 6.17 -12.06
N LEU A 184 -8.01 6.57 -11.35
CA LEU A 184 -7.73 6.07 -10.00
C LEU A 184 -8.81 6.47 -8.99
N ARG A 185 -9.32 7.70 -9.06
CA ARG A 185 -10.41 8.17 -8.21
C ARG A 185 -11.68 7.35 -8.48
N GLU A 186 -12.07 7.21 -9.75
CA GLU A 186 -13.24 6.43 -10.16
C GLU A 186 -13.16 4.97 -9.68
N LEU A 187 -11.97 4.36 -9.74
CA LEU A 187 -11.75 3.01 -9.23
C LEU A 187 -11.82 2.93 -7.70
N ARG A 188 -11.30 3.93 -6.98
CA ARG A 188 -11.39 4.00 -5.51
C ARG A 188 -12.83 4.16 -5.04
N ASP A 189 -13.61 5.01 -5.73
CA ASP A 189 -15.03 5.21 -5.42
C ASP A 189 -15.82 3.92 -5.66
N ARG A 190 -15.58 3.22 -6.78
CA ARG A 190 -16.18 1.91 -7.05
C ARG A 190 -15.80 0.87 -6.00
N LEU A 191 -14.54 0.82 -5.62
CA LEU A 191 -14.06 -0.11 -4.59
C LEU A 191 -14.76 0.16 -3.25
N ALA A 192 -14.89 1.43 -2.85
CA ALA A 192 -15.58 1.82 -1.63
C ALA A 192 -17.06 1.41 -1.66
N ALA A 193 -17.77 1.66 -2.77
CA ALA A 193 -19.15 1.25 -2.97
C ALA A 193 -19.31 -0.29 -2.88
N THR A 194 -18.47 -1.04 -3.60
CA THR A 194 -18.50 -2.51 -3.58
C THR A 194 -18.20 -3.08 -2.19
N ARG A 195 -17.26 -2.48 -1.44
CA ARG A 195 -17.00 -2.89 -0.04
C ARG A 195 -18.22 -2.66 0.86
N THR A 196 -18.94 -1.57 0.66
CA THR A 196 -20.17 -1.27 1.42
C THR A 196 -21.27 -2.29 1.09
N GLU A 197 -21.43 -2.61 -0.19
CA GLU A 197 -22.39 -3.65 -0.64
C GLU A 197 -22.01 -5.02 -0.06
N LEU A 198 -20.74 -5.40 -0.10
CA LEU A 198 -20.25 -6.66 0.46
C LEU A 198 -20.56 -6.74 1.97
N ALA A 199 -20.25 -5.71 2.73
CA ALA A 199 -20.53 -5.67 4.16
C ALA A 199 -22.02 -5.79 4.48
N ALA A 200 -22.89 -5.20 3.65
CA ALA A 200 -24.34 -5.33 3.79
C ALA A 200 -24.81 -6.77 3.52
N VAL A 201 -24.25 -7.41 2.49
CA VAL A 201 -24.55 -8.82 2.14
C VAL A 201 -24.05 -9.76 3.24
N GLU A 202 -22.80 -9.59 3.73
CA GLU A 202 -22.24 -10.38 4.82
C GLU A 202 -23.09 -10.28 6.09
N LYS A 203 -23.59 -9.10 6.42
CA LYS A 203 -24.51 -8.92 7.56
C LYS A 203 -25.83 -9.65 7.36
N SER A 204 -26.35 -9.71 6.14
CA SER A 204 -27.58 -10.47 5.86
C SER A 204 -27.35 -11.97 5.90
N TRP A 205 -26.19 -12.45 5.45
CA TRP A 205 -25.83 -13.87 5.47
C TRP A 205 -25.69 -14.41 6.88
N SER A 206 -25.09 -13.66 7.80
CA SER A 206 -24.92 -14.14 9.18
C SER A 206 -26.25 -14.49 9.86
N ALA A 207 -27.32 -13.78 9.53
CA ALA A 207 -28.66 -14.09 10.03
C ALA A 207 -29.25 -15.34 9.37
N GLY A 208 -29.01 -15.55 8.07
CA GLY A 208 -29.44 -16.72 7.31
C GLY A 208 -28.61 -17.96 7.57
N GLN A 209 -27.32 -17.79 7.82
CA GLN A 209 -26.36 -18.88 8.05
C GLN A 209 -26.75 -19.76 9.22
N ALA A 210 -27.06 -19.20 10.37
CA ALA A 210 -27.46 -19.95 11.55
C ALA A 210 -28.75 -20.75 11.34
N ALA A 211 -29.66 -20.27 10.52
CA ALA A 211 -30.88 -21.02 10.13
C ALA A 211 -30.55 -22.14 9.16
N TRP A 212 -29.70 -21.88 8.17
CA TRP A 212 -29.25 -22.87 7.22
C TRP A 212 -28.41 -23.98 7.90
N GLU A 213 -27.49 -23.64 8.79
CA GLU A 213 -26.67 -24.59 9.55
C GLU A 213 -27.55 -25.55 10.37
N ARG A 214 -28.56 -25.03 11.08
CA ARG A 214 -29.52 -25.87 11.79
C ARG A 214 -30.25 -26.83 10.86
N GLN A 215 -30.71 -26.35 9.70
CA GLN A 215 -31.41 -27.17 8.73
C GLN A 215 -30.47 -28.19 8.06
N ALA A 216 -29.24 -27.78 7.74
CA ALA A 216 -28.24 -28.65 7.15
C ALA A 216 -27.85 -29.80 8.10
N LEU A 217 -27.65 -29.51 9.38
CA LEU A 217 -27.29 -30.52 10.38
C LEU A 217 -28.44 -31.49 10.73
N THR A 218 -29.68 -31.07 10.57
CA THR A 218 -30.89 -31.89 10.88
C THR A 218 -31.52 -32.54 9.67
N GLY A 219 -30.98 -32.29 8.45
CA GLY A 219 -31.50 -32.85 7.21
C GLY A 219 -31.33 -34.37 7.08
N PRO A 220 -32.05 -35.03 6.20
CA PRO A 220 -31.89 -36.45 5.92
C PRO A 220 -30.60 -36.66 5.11
N TRP A 221 -29.50 -36.92 5.81
CA TRP A 221 -28.24 -37.29 5.16
C TRP A 221 -28.22 -38.76 4.77
N THR A 222 -27.68 -39.05 3.60
CA THR A 222 -27.41 -40.42 3.15
C THR A 222 -25.93 -40.66 3.07
N THR A 223 -25.41 -41.57 3.84
CA THR A 223 -24.00 -41.95 3.80
C THR A 223 -23.67 -42.60 2.46
N LEU A 224 -22.61 -42.11 1.81
CA LEU A 224 -22.11 -42.66 0.56
C LEU A 224 -20.99 -43.70 0.87
N ALA A 225 -21.05 -44.84 0.21
CA ALA A 225 -19.98 -45.82 0.27
C ALA A 225 -18.79 -45.34 -0.57
N LEU A 226 -17.62 -45.15 0.06
CA LEU A 226 -16.41 -44.72 -0.61
C LEU A 226 -15.67 -45.90 -1.23
N THR A 227 -15.24 -45.72 -2.49
CA THR A 227 -14.48 -46.69 -3.28
C THR A 227 -13.25 -46.03 -3.88
N ASN A 228 -12.32 -46.81 -4.40
CA ASN A 228 -11.12 -46.32 -5.09
C ASN A 228 -10.36 -45.24 -4.29
N ILE A 229 -10.17 -45.51 -2.99
CA ILE A 229 -9.47 -44.56 -2.11
C ILE A 229 -7.98 -44.64 -2.39
N VAL A 230 -7.40 -43.53 -2.84
CA VAL A 230 -6.00 -43.39 -3.21
C VAL A 230 -5.37 -42.23 -2.46
N SER A 231 -4.24 -42.48 -1.84
CA SER A 231 -3.38 -41.46 -1.19
C SER A 231 -2.14 -41.23 -2.02
N THR A 232 -1.79 -39.98 -2.27
CA THR A 232 -0.51 -39.62 -2.92
C THR A 232 0.68 -39.80 -1.97
N GLY A 233 0.45 -39.69 -0.66
CA GLY A 233 1.46 -39.85 0.38
C GLY A 233 1.67 -41.31 0.86
N GLY A 234 0.92 -42.27 0.33
CA GLY A 234 1.05 -43.69 0.63
C GLY A 234 0.31 -44.14 1.90
N SER A 235 -0.64 -43.33 2.41
CA SER A 235 -1.51 -43.77 3.50
C SER A 235 -2.40 -44.94 3.06
N GLY A 236 -2.62 -45.90 3.96
CA GLY A 236 -3.61 -46.96 3.77
C GLY A 236 -4.98 -46.55 4.29
N TYR A 237 -6.05 -47.18 3.79
CA TYR A 237 -7.42 -46.92 4.23
C TYR A 237 -8.20 -48.19 4.39
N THR A 238 -9.00 -48.29 5.46
CA THR A 238 -9.84 -49.44 5.77
C THR A 238 -11.29 -48.97 5.95
N ASN A 239 -12.20 -49.58 5.19
CA ASN A 239 -13.65 -49.34 5.38
C ASN A 239 -14.11 -50.03 6.64
N LEU A 240 -14.83 -49.33 7.50
CA LEU A 240 -15.42 -49.83 8.71
C LEU A 240 -16.88 -50.24 8.48
N ALA A 241 -17.44 -51.02 9.43
CA ALA A 241 -18.78 -51.58 9.32
C ALA A 241 -19.89 -50.51 9.30
N ASP A 242 -19.63 -49.31 9.81
CA ASP A 242 -20.56 -48.17 9.82
C ASP A 242 -20.48 -47.33 8.54
N GLY A 243 -19.66 -47.74 7.57
CA GLY A 243 -19.45 -47.02 6.30
C GLY A 243 -18.37 -45.93 6.38
N SER A 244 -17.77 -45.69 7.53
CA SER A 244 -16.66 -44.76 7.66
C SER A 244 -15.33 -45.38 7.15
N VAL A 245 -14.31 -44.56 6.97
CA VAL A 245 -13.01 -44.98 6.46
C VAL A 245 -11.93 -44.59 7.44
N LEU A 246 -11.19 -45.56 7.94
CA LEU A 246 -10.08 -45.37 8.87
C LEU A 246 -8.76 -45.29 8.12
N GLY A 247 -7.99 -44.22 8.31
CA GLY A 247 -6.63 -44.07 7.79
C GLY A 247 -5.62 -44.91 8.58
N THR A 248 -4.82 -45.71 7.88
CA THR A 248 -3.85 -46.65 8.46
C THR A 248 -2.46 -46.50 7.79
N GLY A 249 -1.46 -47.26 8.25
CA GLY A 249 -0.13 -47.31 7.64
C GLY A 249 0.66 -46.03 7.73
N VAL A 250 1.34 -45.63 6.65
CA VAL A 250 2.17 -44.42 6.58
C VAL A 250 1.35 -43.16 6.91
N ASN A 251 1.96 -42.24 7.64
CA ASN A 251 1.35 -40.95 8.00
C ASN A 251 2.19 -39.77 7.46
N PRO A 252 2.04 -39.39 6.20
CA PRO A 252 2.78 -38.28 5.60
C PRO A 252 2.37 -36.94 6.19
N ILE A 253 3.27 -35.95 6.14
CA ILE A 253 2.98 -34.59 6.60
C ILE A 253 1.93 -33.90 5.68
N TYR A 254 2.03 -34.17 4.39
CA TYR A 254 1.07 -33.69 3.37
C TYR A 254 0.57 -34.89 2.57
N ASP A 255 -0.72 -34.91 2.32
CA ASP A 255 -1.36 -35.99 1.55
C ASP A 255 -2.52 -35.43 0.71
N THR A 256 -2.72 -35.97 -0.46
CA THR A 256 -3.93 -35.74 -1.24
C THR A 256 -4.67 -37.09 -1.34
N ILE A 257 -5.86 -37.12 -0.79
CA ILE A 257 -6.71 -38.28 -0.76
C ILE A 257 -7.78 -38.13 -1.82
N SER A 258 -7.85 -39.08 -2.73
CA SER A 258 -8.92 -39.15 -3.75
C SER A 258 -9.77 -40.38 -3.49
N PHE A 259 -11.07 -40.24 -3.67
CA PHE A 259 -12.02 -41.37 -3.53
C PHE A 259 -13.20 -41.18 -4.47
N ASP A 260 -13.82 -42.27 -4.86
CA ASP A 260 -15.06 -42.29 -5.64
C ASP A 260 -16.24 -42.73 -4.74
N ALA A 261 -17.42 -42.25 -5.09
CA ALA A 261 -18.67 -42.71 -4.51
C ALA A 261 -19.75 -42.78 -5.59
N ASP A 262 -20.36 -43.94 -5.75
CA ASP A 262 -21.49 -44.09 -6.67
C ASP A 262 -22.80 -43.88 -5.93
N THR A 263 -23.70 -43.17 -6.56
CA THR A 263 -25.03 -42.89 -5.98
C THR A 263 -26.13 -42.83 -7.05
N SER A 264 -27.31 -43.28 -6.70
CA SER A 264 -28.54 -43.10 -7.50
C SER A 264 -29.33 -41.84 -7.08
N LEU A 265 -28.84 -41.08 -6.09
CA LEU A 265 -29.52 -39.87 -5.64
C LEU A 265 -29.54 -38.82 -6.75
N THR A 266 -30.67 -38.13 -6.86
CA THR A 266 -30.89 -37.02 -7.79
C THR A 266 -31.17 -35.75 -7.01
N GLY A 267 -30.80 -34.60 -7.59
CA GLY A 267 -31.04 -33.29 -6.93
C GLY A 267 -30.20 -33.09 -5.68
N ILE A 268 -28.96 -33.59 -5.66
CA ILE A 268 -28.04 -33.38 -4.52
C ILE A 268 -27.74 -31.90 -4.39
N THR A 269 -28.03 -31.33 -3.24
CA THR A 269 -27.88 -29.91 -2.93
C THR A 269 -26.70 -29.63 -2.01
N ALA A 270 -26.21 -30.64 -1.27
CA ALA A 270 -25.08 -30.52 -0.36
C ALA A 270 -24.37 -31.85 -0.19
N VAL A 271 -23.10 -31.79 0.17
CA VAL A 271 -22.25 -32.91 0.60
C VAL A 271 -21.63 -32.54 1.94
N LEU A 272 -21.76 -33.43 2.92
CA LEU A 272 -21.18 -33.28 4.24
C LEU A 272 -19.99 -34.24 4.37
N LEU A 273 -18.84 -33.72 4.72
CA LEU A 273 -17.68 -34.48 5.14
C LEU A 273 -17.66 -34.52 6.68
N GLU A 274 -17.84 -35.70 7.26
CA GLU A 274 -17.71 -35.87 8.69
C GLU A 274 -16.34 -36.45 9.01
N VAL A 275 -15.71 -35.91 10.03
CA VAL A 275 -14.43 -36.39 10.54
C VAL A 275 -14.66 -36.99 11.92
N LEU A 276 -14.48 -38.29 12.02
CA LEU A 276 -14.84 -39.08 13.19
C LEU A 276 -13.62 -39.37 14.07
N THR A 277 -13.88 -39.54 15.36
CA THR A 277 -12.89 -40.01 16.32
C THR A 277 -12.81 -41.52 16.30
N ASP A 278 -11.62 -42.10 16.54
CA ASP A 278 -11.44 -43.56 16.66
C ASP A 278 -10.44 -43.87 17.77
N PRO A 279 -10.70 -44.90 18.60
CA PRO A 279 -9.81 -45.31 19.70
C PRO A 279 -8.40 -45.73 19.25
N SER A 280 -8.23 -46.14 18.00
CA SER A 280 -6.92 -46.51 17.43
C SER A 280 -6.08 -45.30 17.02
N LEU A 281 -6.69 -44.09 16.94
CA LEU A 281 -6.02 -42.87 16.57
C LEU A 281 -5.35 -42.20 17.80
N PRO A 282 -4.26 -41.43 17.60
CA PRO A 282 -3.59 -40.70 18.67
C PRO A 282 -4.56 -39.84 19.49
N LYS A 283 -4.54 -40.00 20.80
CA LYS A 283 -5.41 -39.25 21.73
C LYS A 283 -6.92 -39.42 21.46
N ASN A 284 -7.32 -40.53 20.83
CA ASN A 284 -8.70 -40.77 20.36
C ASN A 284 -9.23 -39.61 19.48
N GLY A 285 -8.33 -38.90 18.81
CA GLY A 285 -8.68 -37.76 17.98
C GLY A 285 -9.14 -38.16 16.58
N PRO A 286 -9.62 -37.23 15.79
CA PRO A 286 -10.03 -37.48 14.40
C PRO A 286 -8.85 -37.57 13.42
N GLY A 287 -7.64 -37.22 13.86
CA GLY A 287 -6.45 -37.16 13.03
C GLY A 287 -5.32 -38.09 13.53
N ARG A 288 -4.28 -38.20 12.73
CA ARG A 288 -3.14 -39.10 12.94
C ARG A 288 -1.89 -38.41 13.49
N TRP A 289 -1.96 -37.12 13.86
CA TRP A 289 -0.85 -36.39 14.44
C TRP A 289 -0.58 -36.89 15.87
N GLY A 290 0.59 -37.48 16.08
CA GLY A 290 0.92 -38.23 17.31
C GLY A 290 0.83 -37.45 18.61
N GLN A 291 1.02 -36.14 18.59
CA GLN A 291 0.99 -35.31 19.80
C GLN A 291 -0.43 -34.91 20.22
N THR A 292 -1.31 -34.62 19.28
CA THR A 292 -2.63 -34.03 19.56
C THR A 292 -3.81 -34.83 19.01
N GLY A 293 -3.57 -35.77 18.07
CA GLY A 293 -4.64 -36.45 17.36
C GLY A 293 -5.39 -35.59 16.35
N ASN A 294 -4.82 -34.46 15.95
CA ASN A 294 -5.43 -33.54 15.00
C ASN A 294 -4.99 -33.84 13.56
N PHE A 295 -5.70 -33.24 12.61
CA PHE A 295 -5.30 -33.06 11.22
C PHE A 295 -5.70 -31.66 10.74
N ILE A 296 -5.15 -31.24 9.63
CA ILE A 296 -5.51 -29.98 8.96
C ILE A 296 -6.08 -30.35 7.59
N LEU A 297 -7.24 -29.80 7.26
CA LEU A 297 -7.85 -29.93 5.95
C LEU A 297 -7.65 -28.61 5.19
N ASP A 298 -6.75 -28.62 4.20
CA ASP A 298 -6.47 -27.41 3.39
C ASP A 298 -7.52 -27.18 2.30
N GLU A 299 -7.97 -28.25 1.67
CA GLU A 299 -8.91 -28.17 0.56
C GLU A 299 -9.81 -29.42 0.50
N PHE A 300 -11.08 -29.22 0.17
CA PHE A 300 -12.01 -30.24 -0.24
C PHE A 300 -12.59 -29.90 -1.62
N ALA A 301 -12.33 -30.75 -2.62
CA ALA A 301 -12.85 -30.57 -3.98
C ALA A 301 -13.81 -31.69 -4.35
N LEU A 302 -14.96 -31.33 -4.91
CA LEU A 302 -16.00 -32.26 -5.33
C LEU A 302 -16.22 -32.18 -6.84
N MET A 303 -16.18 -33.35 -7.48
CA MET A 303 -16.47 -33.50 -8.91
C MET A 303 -17.60 -34.50 -9.11
N ALA A 304 -18.52 -34.19 -10.03
CA ALA A 304 -19.57 -35.11 -10.42
C ALA A 304 -19.42 -35.54 -11.87
N ARG A 305 -19.69 -36.81 -12.12
CA ARG A 305 -19.74 -37.37 -13.49
C ARG A 305 -20.98 -38.28 -13.64
N PRO A 306 -21.62 -38.29 -14.80
CA PRO A 306 -22.70 -39.25 -15.04
C PRO A 306 -22.15 -40.68 -15.02
N ALA A 307 -22.93 -41.63 -14.45
CA ALA A 307 -22.59 -43.03 -14.45
C ALA A 307 -22.38 -43.64 -15.85
N SER A 308 -23.01 -43.04 -16.87
CA SER A 308 -22.90 -43.44 -18.27
C SER A 308 -21.53 -43.16 -18.91
N GLY A 309 -20.62 -42.46 -18.25
CA GLY A 309 -19.28 -42.16 -18.73
C GLY A 309 -19.15 -41.26 -19.96
N VAL A 310 -20.26 -40.77 -20.54
CA VAL A 310 -20.31 -40.04 -21.81
C VAL A 310 -19.92 -38.57 -21.68
N ARG A 311 -19.92 -38.01 -20.47
CA ARG A 311 -19.55 -36.62 -20.23
C ARG A 311 -18.33 -36.52 -19.28
N PRO A 312 -17.44 -35.52 -19.48
CA PRO A 312 -16.35 -35.28 -18.55
C PRO A 312 -16.87 -34.92 -17.16
N ALA A 313 -16.07 -35.21 -16.13
CA ALA A 313 -16.39 -34.80 -14.76
C ALA A 313 -16.51 -33.28 -14.67
N THR A 314 -17.52 -32.79 -13.98
CA THR A 314 -17.74 -31.37 -13.73
C THR A 314 -17.40 -31.07 -12.27
N LYS A 315 -16.54 -30.08 -12.05
CA LYS A 315 -16.25 -29.57 -10.70
C LYS A 315 -17.49 -28.84 -10.19
N ILE A 316 -18.07 -29.31 -9.08
CA ILE A 316 -19.30 -28.74 -8.51
C ILE A 316 -19.06 -27.99 -7.21
N GLY A 317 -17.87 -28.12 -6.61
CA GLY A 317 -17.53 -27.38 -5.41
C GLY A 317 -16.04 -27.45 -5.08
N ARG A 318 -15.59 -26.42 -4.35
CA ARG A 318 -14.28 -26.33 -3.71
C ARG A 318 -14.44 -25.54 -2.43
N ALA A 319 -13.99 -26.09 -1.31
CA ALA A 319 -13.90 -25.37 -0.05
C ALA A 319 -12.43 -25.28 0.35
N HIS A 320 -12.00 -24.09 0.75
CA HIS A 320 -10.78 -23.88 1.49
C HIS A 320 -11.19 -23.74 2.95
N VAL A 321 -10.50 -24.46 3.83
CA VAL A 321 -10.78 -24.46 5.27
C VAL A 321 -9.70 -23.63 5.97
#